data_8d83dd169ebc3ce8bbfd8970ec08c6f4
#
_entry.id   8d83dd169ebc3ce8bbfd8970ec08c6f4
#
_cell.length_a   1.000
_cell.length_b   1.000
_cell.length_c   1.000
_cell.angle_alpha   90.00
_cell.angle_beta   90.00
_cell.angle_gamma   90.00
#
_symmetry.space_group_name_H-M   'P 1'
#
loop_
_entity.id
_entity.type
_entity.pdbx_description
1 polymer ?
#
loop_
_entity_poly.entity_id
_entity_poly.type
_entity_poly.pdbx_seq_one_letter_code
_entity_poly.pdbx_strand_id
1 'polypeptide(L)'
;RGSGYDRGHMVPNADMPTKAAQHDSFSLANMVPQTPQNNQQVWRELEEGVRALVTKQQQALYVITGPEYSGKNIKKIGDGKVLVPTATYKAIYAPQSGVIGAYYVSNDMNEPKPQVELLSICALEEKIGINLFPTLKDSEKRKIYNLPLKASNVKANQAVTLNTTDTKSKCAASVAQKDIRATQQLFKPSASYEGTMAEVLAKIEAQPQAQQANEPKSVEPQPQSTESSGLLKIIMEIVQFLLQLLK
;
A
#
# COMPACT_ATOMS: atom_id res chain seq x y z
N ARG A 1 10.70 20.34 -3.61
CA ARG A 1 11.33 20.75 -2.35
C ARG A 1 10.57 21.94 -1.80
N GLY A 2 10.48 22.10 -0.46
CA GLY A 2 9.84 23.28 0.16
C GLY A 2 8.30 23.28 0.18
N SER A 3 7.62 22.17 -0.17
CA SER A 3 6.16 22.10 -0.13
C SER A 3 5.57 21.91 1.28
N GLY A 4 6.40 21.55 2.26
CA GLY A 4 5.97 21.17 3.60
C GLY A 4 5.47 19.72 3.71
N TYR A 5 5.35 18.99 2.58
CA TYR A 5 4.95 17.59 2.56
C TYR A 5 6.15 16.66 2.40
N ASP A 6 6.05 15.51 3.05
CA ASP A 6 6.95 14.39 2.85
C ASP A 6 6.60 13.62 1.57
N ARG A 7 7.52 12.79 1.11
CA ARG A 7 7.26 11.75 0.11
C ARG A 7 6.83 10.48 0.84
N GLY A 8 5.52 10.35 1.10
CA GLY A 8 4.98 9.21 1.83
C GLY A 8 4.89 7.98 0.95
N HIS A 9 5.42 6.85 1.42
CA HIS A 9 5.32 5.57 0.74
C HIS A 9 3.92 4.96 0.92
N MET A 10 3.36 4.41 -0.14
CA MET A 10 2.15 3.60 -0.05
C MET A 10 2.52 2.16 0.35
N VAL A 11 3.46 1.55 -0.34
CA VAL A 11 4.09 0.28 0.07
C VAL A 11 5.37 0.61 0.84
N PRO A 12 5.52 0.21 2.12
CA PRO A 12 6.65 0.58 2.95
C PRO A 12 7.95 -0.05 2.45
N ASN A 13 9.02 0.72 2.43
CA ASN A 13 10.37 0.21 2.14
C ASN A 13 10.78 -0.93 3.07
N ALA A 14 10.43 -0.84 4.36
CA ALA A 14 10.78 -1.85 5.36
C ALA A 14 10.09 -3.22 5.17
N ASP A 15 9.07 -3.31 4.31
CA ASP A 15 8.39 -4.57 3.97
C ASP A 15 8.99 -5.24 2.73
N MET A 16 9.96 -4.60 2.08
CA MET A 16 10.57 -5.10 0.86
C MET A 16 11.62 -6.18 1.17
N PRO A 17 11.56 -7.35 0.49
CA PRO A 17 12.41 -8.50 0.83
C PRO A 17 13.85 -8.40 0.33
N THR A 18 14.13 -7.50 -0.63
CA THR A 18 15.46 -7.37 -1.24
C THR A 18 15.87 -5.91 -1.35
N LYS A 19 17.17 -5.65 -1.48
CA LYS A 19 17.71 -4.29 -1.72
C LYS A 19 17.16 -3.68 -3.02
N ALA A 20 16.98 -4.47 -4.08
CA ALA A 20 16.40 -4.02 -5.33
C ALA A 20 14.95 -3.58 -5.13
N ALA A 21 14.11 -4.41 -4.48
CA ALA A 21 12.74 -4.05 -4.17
C ALA A 21 12.64 -2.83 -3.22
N GLN A 22 13.58 -2.70 -2.27
CA GLN A 22 13.70 -1.50 -1.43
C GLN A 22 13.98 -0.25 -2.27
N HIS A 23 14.92 -0.34 -3.22
CA HIS A 23 15.20 0.75 -4.16
C HIS A 23 13.97 1.12 -4.99
N ASP A 24 13.27 0.12 -5.53
CA ASP A 24 12.07 0.32 -6.36
C ASP A 24 10.91 0.95 -5.57
N SER A 25 10.85 0.73 -4.25
CA SER A 25 9.84 1.36 -3.39
C SER A 25 9.94 2.89 -3.37
N PHE A 26 11.08 3.47 -3.75
CA PHE A 26 11.28 4.92 -3.89
C PHE A 26 10.80 5.48 -5.22
N SER A 27 10.21 4.67 -6.08
CA SER A 27 9.53 5.14 -7.30
C SER A 27 8.44 6.17 -6.96
N LEU A 28 8.33 7.22 -7.76
CA LEU A 28 7.26 8.22 -7.62
C LEU A 28 5.86 7.62 -7.79
N ALA A 29 5.73 6.46 -8.45
CA ALA A 29 4.48 5.71 -8.54
C ALA A 29 4.02 5.15 -7.18
N ASN A 30 4.94 4.98 -6.22
CA ASN A 30 4.67 4.52 -4.86
C ASN A 30 4.61 5.65 -3.83
N MET A 31 4.69 6.92 -4.26
CA MET A 31 4.79 8.05 -3.34
C MET A 31 3.67 9.05 -3.54
N VAL A 32 3.18 9.57 -2.42
CA VAL A 32 2.22 10.68 -2.39
C VAL A 32 2.71 11.79 -1.47
N PRO A 33 2.30 13.05 -1.68
CA PRO A 33 2.50 14.12 -0.71
C PRO A 33 1.75 13.79 0.58
N GLN A 34 2.48 13.55 1.67
CA GLN A 34 1.92 13.21 2.98
C GLN A 34 2.41 14.20 4.03
N THR A 35 1.54 14.60 4.96
CA THR A 35 1.97 15.51 6.03
C THR A 35 2.99 14.81 6.93
N PRO A 36 4.00 15.54 7.47
CA PRO A 36 4.98 14.94 8.38
C PRO A 36 4.32 14.24 9.59
N GLN A 37 3.23 14.82 10.12
CA GLN A 37 2.49 14.26 11.25
C GLN A 37 1.84 12.91 10.90
N ASN A 38 1.25 12.81 9.70
CA ASN A 38 0.74 11.53 9.21
C ASN A 38 1.91 10.57 8.92
N ASN A 39 2.82 10.92 8.03
CA ASN A 39 3.87 10.05 7.52
C ASN A 39 4.81 9.52 8.62
N GLN A 40 5.40 10.42 9.42
CA GLN A 40 6.49 10.09 10.34
C GLN A 40 6.03 9.55 11.70
N GLN A 41 4.75 9.77 12.04
CA GLN A 41 4.20 9.36 13.34
C GLN A 41 3.14 8.27 13.15
N VAL A 42 1.93 8.68 12.79
CA VAL A 42 0.76 7.79 12.77
C VAL A 42 0.91 6.67 11.74
N TRP A 43 1.27 7.01 10.51
CA TRP A 43 1.38 6.04 9.42
C TRP A 43 2.47 5.01 9.67
N ARG A 44 3.64 5.45 10.15
CA ARG A 44 4.74 4.57 10.53
C ARG A 44 4.33 3.58 11.64
N GLU A 45 3.60 4.05 12.66
CA GLU A 45 3.11 3.16 13.72
C GLU A 45 2.14 2.10 13.19
N LEU A 46 1.27 2.47 12.24
CA LEU A 46 0.36 1.53 11.57
C LEU A 46 1.11 0.49 10.75
N GLU A 47 2.11 0.90 9.97
CA GLU A 47 2.97 -0.02 9.21
C GLU A 47 3.69 -1.01 10.11
N GLU A 48 4.26 -0.55 11.22
CA GLU A 48 4.88 -1.39 12.23
C GLU A 48 3.86 -2.36 12.87
N GLY A 49 2.63 -1.90 13.12
CA GLY A 49 1.53 -2.71 13.64
C GLY A 49 1.12 -3.83 12.69
N VAL A 50 0.94 -3.51 11.42
CA VAL A 50 0.60 -4.48 10.36
C VAL A 50 1.74 -5.49 10.16
N ARG A 51 3.00 -5.03 10.12
CA ARG A 51 4.17 -5.90 10.05
C ARG A 51 4.25 -6.85 11.26
N ALA A 52 3.87 -6.38 12.45
CA ALA A 52 3.85 -7.21 13.65
C ALA A 52 2.82 -8.35 13.56
N LEU A 53 1.69 -8.20 12.85
CA LEU A 53 0.76 -9.32 12.58
C LEU A 53 1.46 -10.43 11.77
N VAL A 54 2.27 -10.07 10.80
CA VAL A 54 3.04 -11.04 10.01
C VAL A 54 4.15 -11.67 10.86
N THR A 55 4.97 -10.86 11.52
CA THR A 55 6.19 -11.34 12.16
C THR A 55 5.97 -12.02 13.51
N LYS A 56 5.01 -11.54 14.34
CA LYS A 56 4.74 -12.09 15.67
C LYS A 56 3.62 -13.13 15.66
N GLN A 57 2.63 -13.01 14.78
CA GLN A 57 1.49 -13.92 14.72
C GLN A 57 1.54 -14.85 13.50
N GLN A 58 2.57 -14.71 12.64
CA GLN A 58 2.76 -15.52 11.43
C GLN A 58 1.54 -15.49 10.49
N GLN A 59 0.84 -14.35 10.44
CA GLN A 59 -0.31 -14.15 9.56
C GLN A 59 0.17 -13.81 8.15
N ALA A 60 -0.38 -14.51 7.15
CA ALA A 60 -0.31 -14.01 5.77
C ALA A 60 -1.34 -12.88 5.60
N LEU A 61 -0.92 -11.75 5.02
CA LEU A 61 -1.78 -10.59 4.83
C LEU A 61 -1.83 -10.18 3.36
N TYR A 62 -3.05 -9.91 2.87
CA TYR A 62 -3.25 -9.07 1.71
C TYR A 62 -3.41 -7.62 2.19
N VAL A 63 -2.57 -6.73 1.65
CA VAL A 63 -2.56 -5.31 2.03
C VAL A 63 -2.75 -4.45 0.78
N ILE A 64 -3.74 -3.57 0.80
CA ILE A 64 -3.97 -2.58 -0.25
C ILE A 64 -3.86 -1.20 0.40
N THR A 65 -2.94 -0.39 -0.09
CA THR A 65 -2.69 0.96 0.42
C THR A 65 -2.91 1.96 -0.70
N GLY A 66 -3.53 3.08 -0.37
CA GLY A 66 -3.76 4.12 -1.36
C GLY A 66 -4.07 5.49 -0.76
N PRO A 67 -4.00 6.52 -1.60
CA PRO A 67 -4.48 7.86 -1.28
C PRO A 67 -5.99 7.98 -1.56
N GLU A 68 -6.65 8.86 -0.81
CA GLU A 68 -7.99 9.36 -1.15
C GLU A 68 -7.91 10.83 -1.53
N TYR A 69 -8.73 11.20 -2.49
CA TYR A 69 -8.88 12.59 -2.94
C TYR A 69 -10.36 12.96 -2.91
N SER A 70 -10.79 13.59 -1.82
CA SER A 70 -12.18 13.98 -1.61
C SER A 70 -12.34 15.50 -1.59
N GLY A 71 -13.55 15.96 -1.94
CA GLY A 71 -13.88 17.37 -1.98
C GLY A 71 -13.65 18.04 -3.34
N LYS A 72 -14.09 19.31 -3.45
CA LYS A 72 -14.09 20.04 -4.73
C LYS A 72 -12.73 20.67 -5.07
N ASN A 73 -11.94 21.01 -4.05
CA ASN A 73 -10.68 21.75 -4.20
C ASN A 73 -9.49 20.96 -3.67
N ILE A 74 -9.02 20.01 -4.47
CA ILE A 74 -7.83 19.22 -4.10
C ILE A 74 -6.58 20.09 -4.26
N LYS A 75 -5.80 20.19 -3.18
CA LYS A 75 -4.53 20.94 -3.17
C LYS A 75 -3.54 20.34 -4.16
N LYS A 76 -2.79 21.20 -4.83
CA LYS A 76 -1.71 20.82 -5.75
C LYS A 76 -0.41 21.46 -5.28
N ILE A 77 0.70 20.76 -5.42
CA ILE A 77 2.02 21.24 -5.04
C ILE A 77 3.04 21.10 -6.18
N GLY A 78 4.05 21.99 -6.16
CA GLY A 78 5.14 21.99 -7.14
C GLY A 78 4.69 22.37 -8.54
N ASP A 79 5.68 22.52 -9.44
CA ASP A 79 5.46 22.90 -10.84
C ASP A 79 4.68 21.84 -11.61
N GLY A 80 4.87 20.56 -11.25
CA GLY A 80 4.12 19.42 -11.79
C GLY A 80 2.68 19.30 -11.30
N LYS A 81 2.20 20.24 -10.47
CA LYS A 81 0.84 20.26 -9.93
C LYS A 81 0.40 18.93 -9.33
N VAL A 82 1.31 18.29 -8.57
CA VAL A 82 1.03 17.00 -7.93
C VAL A 82 -0.11 17.15 -6.93
N LEU A 83 -1.14 16.31 -7.05
CA LEU A 83 -2.28 16.31 -6.14
C LEU A 83 -1.85 15.87 -4.73
N VAL A 84 -2.33 16.58 -3.72
CA VAL A 84 -2.16 16.20 -2.32
C VAL A 84 -3.38 15.41 -1.88
N PRO A 85 -3.22 14.15 -1.43
CA PRO A 85 -4.33 13.39 -0.90
C PRO A 85 -4.98 14.09 0.29
N THR A 86 -6.29 13.96 0.43
CA THR A 86 -7.03 14.41 1.61
C THR A 86 -6.94 13.42 2.76
N ALA A 87 -6.70 12.16 2.43
CA ALA A 87 -6.46 11.08 3.39
C ALA A 87 -5.60 9.98 2.75
N THR A 88 -5.07 9.08 3.59
CA THR A 88 -4.44 7.84 3.20
C THR A 88 -5.16 6.67 3.86
N TYR A 89 -5.25 5.52 3.17
CA TYR A 89 -5.88 4.32 3.71
C TYR A 89 -4.99 3.09 3.54
N LYS A 90 -5.20 2.12 4.41
CA LYS A 90 -4.56 0.80 4.35
C LYS A 90 -5.61 -0.26 4.70
N ALA A 91 -6.06 -1.00 3.68
CA ALA A 91 -6.97 -2.13 3.84
C ALA A 91 -6.17 -3.41 4.03
N ILE A 92 -6.56 -4.26 4.97
CA ILE A 92 -5.91 -5.55 5.24
C ILE A 92 -6.93 -6.69 5.27
N TYR A 93 -6.46 -7.87 4.83
CA TYR A 93 -7.19 -9.13 4.95
C TYR A 93 -6.23 -10.27 5.25
N ALA A 94 -6.48 -11.00 6.34
CA ALA A 94 -5.75 -12.19 6.74
C ALA A 94 -6.58 -13.43 6.45
N PRO A 95 -6.30 -14.21 5.39
CA PRO A 95 -7.18 -15.30 4.94
C PRO A 95 -7.29 -16.47 5.93
N GLN A 96 -6.23 -16.73 6.73
CA GLN A 96 -6.24 -17.83 7.70
C GLN A 96 -7.11 -17.54 8.92
N SER A 97 -7.14 -16.31 9.41
CA SER A 97 -7.89 -15.90 10.61
C SER A 97 -9.23 -15.23 10.29
N GLY A 98 -9.43 -14.80 9.04
CA GLY A 98 -10.58 -14.00 8.64
C GLY A 98 -10.54 -12.56 9.14
N VAL A 99 -9.43 -12.11 9.74
CA VAL A 99 -9.26 -10.71 10.19
C VAL A 99 -9.23 -9.79 8.99
N ILE A 100 -10.09 -8.79 8.99
CA ILE A 100 -10.29 -7.86 7.89
C ILE A 100 -10.63 -6.47 8.43
N GLY A 101 -10.28 -5.42 7.69
CA GLY A 101 -10.64 -4.04 7.97
C GLY A 101 -9.69 -3.06 7.34
N ALA A 102 -9.88 -1.78 7.66
CA ALA A 102 -9.06 -0.72 7.11
C ALA A 102 -8.71 0.33 8.16
N TYR A 103 -7.53 0.89 7.99
CA TYR A 103 -7.11 2.15 8.61
C TYR A 103 -7.35 3.28 7.62
N TYR A 104 -7.85 4.38 8.12
CA TYR A 104 -8.05 5.60 7.37
C TYR A 104 -7.51 6.76 8.19
N VAL A 105 -6.67 7.59 7.60
CA VAL A 105 -5.95 8.67 8.30
C VAL A 105 -6.02 9.94 7.47
N SER A 106 -6.48 11.03 8.08
CA SER A 106 -6.47 12.37 7.47
C SER A 106 -5.06 12.80 7.08
N ASN A 107 -4.95 13.53 5.99
CA ASN A 107 -3.71 14.13 5.51
C ASN A 107 -3.76 15.66 5.53
N ASP A 108 -4.43 16.22 6.55
CA ASP A 108 -4.55 17.66 6.74
C ASP A 108 -3.32 18.22 7.48
N MET A 109 -2.70 19.24 6.90
CA MET A 109 -1.55 19.93 7.49
C MET A 109 -1.89 20.68 8.78
N ASN A 110 -3.14 21.03 8.99
CA ASN A 110 -3.62 21.72 10.17
C ASN A 110 -3.96 20.77 11.33
N GLU A 111 -3.87 19.46 11.11
CA GLU A 111 -4.12 18.44 12.11
C GLU A 111 -2.80 17.96 12.75
N PRO A 112 -2.44 18.47 13.95
CA PRO A 112 -1.13 18.18 14.54
C PRO A 112 -0.97 16.72 14.98
N LYS A 113 -2.08 16.01 15.18
CA LYS A 113 -2.13 14.59 15.53
C LYS A 113 -3.29 13.91 14.81
N PRO A 114 -3.09 13.45 13.58
CA PRO A 114 -4.14 12.77 12.84
C PRO A 114 -4.67 11.55 13.59
N GLN A 115 -5.99 11.41 13.65
CA GLN A 115 -6.63 10.26 14.28
C GLN A 115 -6.75 9.13 13.26
N VAL A 116 -6.58 7.90 13.75
CA VAL A 116 -6.82 6.70 12.94
C VAL A 116 -8.28 6.31 13.07
N GLU A 117 -8.99 6.30 11.97
CA GLU A 117 -10.33 5.74 11.85
C GLU A 117 -10.21 4.27 11.42
N LEU A 118 -10.82 3.35 12.20
CA LEU A 118 -10.96 1.94 11.81
C LEU A 118 -12.28 1.78 11.08
N LEU A 119 -12.21 1.31 9.84
CA LEU A 119 -13.35 1.14 8.95
C LEU A 119 -13.56 -0.33 8.60
N SER A 120 -14.82 -0.67 8.29
CA SER A 120 -15.10 -1.83 7.47
C SER A 120 -14.56 -1.63 6.05
N ILE A 121 -14.31 -2.73 5.33
CA ILE A 121 -13.95 -2.59 3.91
C ILE A 121 -15.09 -1.95 3.11
N CYS A 122 -16.36 -2.27 3.42
CA CYS A 122 -17.50 -1.63 2.76
C CYS A 122 -17.53 -0.10 2.96
N ALA A 123 -17.24 0.37 4.19
CA ALA A 123 -17.18 1.80 4.47
C ALA A 123 -16.04 2.48 3.70
N LEU A 124 -14.89 1.85 3.61
CA LEU A 124 -13.77 2.36 2.82
C LEU A 124 -14.12 2.36 1.32
N GLU A 125 -14.68 1.28 0.79
CA GLU A 125 -15.11 1.18 -0.62
C GLU A 125 -16.14 2.27 -0.98
N GLU A 126 -17.06 2.57 -0.08
CA GLU A 126 -18.04 3.66 -0.25
C GLU A 126 -17.34 5.03 -0.34
N LYS A 127 -16.33 5.27 0.52
CA LYS A 127 -15.55 6.52 0.50
C LYS A 127 -14.77 6.69 -0.81
N ILE A 128 -14.07 5.65 -1.25
CA ILE A 128 -13.12 5.75 -2.37
C ILE A 128 -13.69 5.32 -3.74
N GLY A 129 -14.84 4.68 -3.76
CA GLY A 129 -15.49 4.21 -4.98
C GLY A 129 -14.78 3.05 -5.69
N ILE A 130 -13.94 2.28 -4.97
CA ILE A 130 -13.13 1.18 -5.52
C ILE A 130 -13.45 -0.11 -4.77
N ASN A 131 -13.70 -1.20 -5.53
CA ASN A 131 -13.88 -2.54 -4.96
C ASN A 131 -12.49 -3.14 -4.64
N LEU A 132 -12.13 -3.17 -3.36
CA LEU A 132 -10.79 -3.54 -2.91
C LEU A 132 -10.55 -5.06 -2.87
N PHE A 133 -11.55 -5.83 -2.47
CA PHE A 133 -11.47 -7.29 -2.38
C PHE A 133 -12.67 -7.92 -3.10
N PRO A 134 -12.66 -7.97 -4.44
CA PRO A 134 -13.83 -8.33 -5.24
C PRO A 134 -14.32 -9.78 -5.05
N THR A 135 -13.45 -10.67 -4.57
CA THR A 135 -13.79 -12.07 -4.31
C THR A 135 -14.42 -12.32 -2.94
N LEU A 136 -14.34 -11.35 -2.03
CA LEU A 136 -14.93 -11.47 -0.70
C LEU A 136 -16.40 -11.08 -0.70
N LYS A 137 -17.20 -11.81 0.09
CA LYS A 137 -18.61 -11.50 0.30
C LYS A 137 -18.76 -10.20 1.11
N ASP A 138 -19.82 -9.46 0.85
CA ASP A 138 -20.14 -8.25 1.59
C ASP A 138 -20.24 -8.49 3.11
N SER A 139 -20.73 -9.65 3.54
CA SER A 139 -20.80 -10.03 4.95
C SER A 139 -19.43 -10.11 5.62
N GLU A 140 -18.39 -10.50 4.89
CA GLU A 140 -17.00 -10.47 5.39
C GLU A 140 -16.46 -9.04 5.40
N LYS A 141 -16.68 -8.29 4.34
CA LYS A 141 -16.24 -6.91 4.20
C LYS A 141 -16.84 -5.94 5.23
N ARG A 142 -17.96 -6.33 5.84
CA ARG A 142 -18.64 -5.53 6.89
C ARG A 142 -18.04 -5.69 8.27
N LYS A 143 -17.20 -6.68 8.50
CA LYS A 143 -16.55 -6.91 9.79
C LYS A 143 -15.53 -5.83 10.09
N ILE A 144 -15.52 -5.34 11.33
CA ILE A 144 -14.53 -4.39 11.84
C ILE A 144 -13.82 -5.07 13.01
N TYR A 145 -12.55 -5.37 12.84
CA TYR A 145 -11.72 -5.96 13.88
C TYR A 145 -10.96 -4.87 14.66
N ASN A 146 -10.56 -5.19 15.90
CA ASN A 146 -9.68 -4.36 16.72
C ASN A 146 -8.24 -4.41 16.17
N LEU A 147 -8.04 -3.82 15.00
CA LEU A 147 -6.75 -3.83 14.33
C LEU A 147 -5.69 -3.08 15.15
N PRO A 148 -4.42 -3.56 15.17
CA PRO A 148 -3.37 -2.93 15.96
C PRO A 148 -2.98 -1.57 15.38
N LEU A 149 -2.95 -0.54 16.22
CA LEU A 149 -2.50 0.81 15.84
C LEU A 149 -0.98 0.97 15.91
N LYS A 150 -0.27 0.03 16.54
CA LYS A 150 1.19 -0.01 16.66
C LYS A 150 1.69 -1.41 16.99
N ALA A 151 2.97 -1.67 16.76
CA ALA A 151 3.59 -2.99 16.96
C ALA A 151 3.47 -3.53 18.39
N SER A 152 3.42 -2.66 19.41
CA SER A 152 3.25 -3.07 20.82
C SER A 152 1.86 -3.60 21.14
N ASN A 153 0.86 -3.31 20.31
CA ASN A 153 -0.50 -3.87 20.46
C ASN A 153 -0.58 -5.34 20.00
N VAL A 154 0.41 -5.85 19.26
CA VAL A 154 0.43 -7.22 18.74
C VAL A 154 1.22 -8.13 19.67
N LYS A 155 0.56 -9.17 20.18
CA LYS A 155 1.17 -10.25 20.97
C LYS A 155 1.09 -11.56 20.19
N ALA A 156 2.11 -12.40 20.29
CA ALA A 156 2.24 -13.63 19.51
C ALA A 156 1.04 -14.59 19.67
N ASN A 157 0.51 -14.71 20.90
CA ASN A 157 -0.54 -15.68 21.24
C ASN A 157 -1.92 -15.03 21.47
N GLN A 158 -2.12 -13.80 20.99
CA GLN A 158 -3.39 -13.10 21.17
C GLN A 158 -4.00 -12.76 19.83
N ALA A 159 -5.07 -13.46 19.45
CA ALA A 159 -5.79 -13.17 18.21
C ALA A 159 -6.40 -11.77 18.21
N VAL A 160 -6.47 -11.18 17.02
CA VAL A 160 -7.21 -9.94 16.79
C VAL A 160 -8.69 -10.22 16.91
N THR A 161 -9.39 -9.52 17.79
CA THR A 161 -10.81 -9.76 18.07
C THR A 161 -11.71 -8.93 17.15
N LEU A 162 -12.87 -9.50 16.81
CA LEU A 162 -13.95 -8.75 16.17
C LEU A 162 -14.45 -7.68 17.11
N ASN A 163 -14.53 -6.44 16.64
CA ASN A 163 -15.10 -5.31 17.40
C ASN A 163 -16.61 -5.21 17.14
N THR A 164 -16.98 -5.07 15.87
CA THR A 164 -18.38 -4.87 15.47
C THR A 164 -18.58 -5.25 14.00
N THR A 165 -19.82 -5.15 13.53
CA THR A 165 -20.18 -5.34 12.13
C THR A 165 -20.85 -4.06 11.62
N ASP A 166 -20.35 -3.55 10.52
CA ASP A 166 -20.93 -2.40 9.83
C ASP A 166 -22.21 -2.81 9.11
N THR A 167 -23.34 -2.23 9.54
CA THR A 167 -24.66 -2.47 8.93
C THR A 167 -25.14 -1.32 8.07
N LYS A 168 -24.39 -0.21 8.00
CA LYS A 168 -24.84 1.05 7.39
C LYS A 168 -24.20 1.32 6.04
N SER A 169 -22.89 1.09 5.90
CA SER A 169 -22.16 1.42 4.69
C SER A 169 -22.52 0.50 3.53
N LYS A 170 -22.41 1.04 2.33
CA LYS A 170 -22.57 0.30 1.08
C LYS A 170 -21.22 -0.27 0.66
N CYS A 171 -21.19 -1.56 0.32
CA CYS A 171 -20.01 -2.11 -0.36
C CYS A 171 -19.96 -1.61 -1.81
N ALA A 172 -18.78 -1.62 -2.45
CA ALA A 172 -18.59 -1.04 -3.79
C ALA A 172 -19.57 -1.56 -4.84
N ALA A 173 -19.95 -2.85 -4.77
CA ALA A 173 -20.96 -3.44 -5.67
C ALA A 173 -22.35 -2.77 -5.57
N SER A 174 -22.64 -2.14 -4.42
CA SER A 174 -23.92 -1.44 -4.16
C SER A 174 -23.80 0.08 -4.26
N VAL A 175 -22.59 0.61 -4.54
CA VAL A 175 -22.38 2.06 -4.73
C VAL A 175 -22.90 2.47 -6.10
N ALA A 176 -23.67 3.56 -6.16
CA ALA A 176 -24.21 4.02 -7.44
C ALA A 176 -23.08 4.42 -8.41
N GLN A 177 -23.19 4.00 -9.66
CA GLN A 177 -22.18 4.27 -10.70
C GLN A 177 -21.81 5.76 -10.84
N LYS A 178 -22.78 6.67 -10.60
CA LYS A 178 -22.56 8.12 -10.61
C LYS A 178 -21.58 8.56 -9.52
N ASP A 179 -21.63 7.92 -8.34
CA ASP A 179 -20.82 8.27 -7.18
C ASP A 179 -19.38 7.80 -7.40
N ILE A 180 -19.21 6.61 -7.98
CA ILE A 180 -17.91 6.09 -8.42
C ILE A 180 -17.30 7.01 -9.49
N ARG A 181 -18.08 7.41 -10.49
CA ARG A 181 -17.61 8.31 -11.57
C ARG A 181 -17.20 9.68 -11.04
N ALA A 182 -17.87 10.22 -10.04
CA ALA A 182 -17.50 11.50 -9.43
C ALA A 182 -16.09 11.43 -8.81
N THR A 183 -15.77 10.32 -8.14
CA THR A 183 -14.42 10.08 -7.60
C THR A 183 -13.37 9.89 -8.72
N GLN A 184 -13.71 9.15 -9.76
CA GLN A 184 -12.82 8.90 -10.90
C GLN A 184 -12.53 10.15 -11.75
N GLN A 185 -13.46 11.12 -11.79
CA GLN A 185 -13.26 12.37 -12.54
C GLN A 185 -12.10 13.21 -12.01
N LEU A 186 -11.71 13.04 -10.74
CA LEU A 186 -10.53 13.69 -10.16
C LEU A 186 -9.22 13.24 -10.82
N PHE A 187 -9.23 12.06 -11.43
CA PHE A 187 -8.07 11.39 -12.03
C PHE A 187 -8.11 11.38 -13.56
N LYS A 188 -8.85 12.29 -14.20
CA LYS A 188 -8.78 12.40 -15.67
C LYS A 188 -7.33 12.66 -16.04
N PRO A 189 -6.67 11.75 -16.82
CA PRO A 189 -5.36 12.06 -17.38
C PRO A 189 -5.48 13.36 -18.16
N SER A 190 -4.46 14.21 -18.09
CA SER A 190 -4.40 15.35 -19.01
C SER A 190 -4.49 14.81 -20.44
N ALA A 191 -5.15 15.55 -21.34
CA ALA A 191 -5.41 15.12 -22.73
C ALA A 191 -4.18 14.73 -23.56
N SER A 192 -2.97 14.78 -22.99
CA SER A 192 -1.71 14.33 -23.58
C SER A 192 -1.42 12.84 -23.38
N TYR A 193 -2.29 12.08 -22.73
CA TYR A 193 -2.12 10.65 -22.49
C TYR A 193 -3.19 9.83 -23.23
N GLU A 194 -3.18 9.94 -24.54
CA GLU A 194 -3.95 9.06 -25.45
C GLU A 194 -3.08 7.86 -25.85
N GLY A 195 -2.86 6.95 -24.92
CA GLY A 195 -2.17 5.70 -25.21
C GLY A 195 -2.76 4.55 -24.41
N THR A 196 -2.88 3.39 -25.02
CA THR A 196 -3.24 2.15 -24.31
C THR A 196 -2.10 1.77 -23.35
N MET A 197 -2.39 1.01 -22.29
CA MET A 197 -1.37 0.49 -21.37
C MET A 197 -0.25 -0.25 -22.13
N ALA A 198 -0.59 -0.92 -23.24
CA ALA A 198 0.36 -1.59 -24.11
C ALA A 198 1.34 -0.63 -24.77
N GLU A 199 0.89 0.54 -25.21
CA GLU A 199 1.77 1.57 -25.81
C GLU A 199 2.67 2.25 -24.76
N VAL A 200 2.18 2.38 -23.52
CA VAL A 200 2.98 2.87 -22.39
C VAL A 200 4.09 1.87 -22.06
N LEU A 201 3.77 0.58 -21.99
CA LEU A 201 4.75 -0.48 -21.74
C LEU A 201 5.77 -0.59 -22.88
N ALA A 202 5.34 -0.52 -24.12
CA ALA A 202 6.24 -0.52 -25.29
C ALA A 202 7.20 0.69 -25.30
N LYS A 203 6.77 1.86 -24.83
CA LYS A 203 7.64 3.05 -24.69
C LYS A 203 8.63 2.92 -23.54
N ILE A 204 8.26 2.24 -22.45
CA ILE A 204 9.16 1.96 -21.33
C ILE A 204 10.23 0.95 -21.74
N GLU A 205 9.85 -0.10 -22.48
CA GLU A 205 10.77 -1.12 -23.01
C GLU A 205 11.70 -0.60 -24.11
N ALA A 206 11.25 0.39 -24.88
CA ALA A 206 12.03 1.00 -25.96
C ALA A 206 13.02 2.09 -25.52
N GLN A 207 13.01 2.49 -24.22
CA GLN A 207 14.02 3.43 -23.71
C GLN A 207 15.36 2.70 -23.56
N PRO A 208 16.43 3.14 -24.25
CA PRO A 208 17.76 2.55 -24.06
C PRO A 208 18.20 2.75 -22.60
N GLN A 209 18.85 1.75 -22.03
CA GLN A 209 19.44 1.74 -20.68
C GLN A 209 20.57 2.79 -20.47
N ALA A 210 20.43 3.98 -21.00
CA ALA A 210 21.45 5.04 -21.05
C ALA A 210 21.58 5.86 -19.74
N GLN A 211 20.95 5.46 -18.63
CA GLN A 211 21.07 6.17 -17.36
C GLN A 211 21.76 5.40 -16.23
N GLN A 212 22.44 4.29 -16.52
CA GLN A 212 23.26 3.59 -15.52
C GLN A 212 24.72 4.11 -15.39
N ALA A 213 25.07 5.25 -15.98
CA ALA A 213 26.46 5.72 -16.07
C ALA A 213 26.79 6.92 -15.18
N ASN A 214 26.13 7.14 -14.05
CA ASN A 214 26.58 8.15 -13.07
C ASN A 214 26.26 7.72 -11.62
N GLU A 215 26.78 6.57 -11.20
CA GLU A 215 26.94 6.28 -9.77
C GLU A 215 28.28 6.86 -9.27
N PRO A 216 28.31 7.57 -8.12
CA PRO A 216 29.56 7.93 -7.48
C PRO A 216 30.21 6.63 -6.98
N LYS A 217 31.47 6.41 -7.36
CA LYS A 217 32.30 5.28 -6.93
C LYS A 217 32.26 5.15 -5.40
N SER A 218 31.59 4.11 -4.91
CA SER A 218 31.65 3.68 -3.54
C SER A 218 32.93 2.86 -3.31
N VAL A 219 33.61 3.19 -2.21
CA VAL A 219 34.79 2.52 -1.69
C VAL A 219 34.50 1.04 -1.47
N GLU A 220 35.34 0.16 -2.03
CA GLU A 220 35.32 -1.29 -1.87
C GLU A 220 35.46 -1.70 -0.40
N PRO A 221 34.60 -2.57 0.14
CA PRO A 221 34.94 -3.42 1.29
C PRO A 221 35.41 -4.78 0.79
N GLN A 222 36.53 -5.25 1.36
CA GLN A 222 37.19 -6.53 1.12
C GLN A 222 36.26 -7.75 1.34
N PRO A 223 36.57 -8.91 0.73
CA PRO A 223 35.67 -10.07 0.66
C PRO A 223 35.63 -10.84 1.98
N GLN A 224 34.42 -11.03 2.51
CA GLN A 224 34.12 -12.08 3.48
C GLN A 224 33.44 -13.27 2.81
N SER A 225 33.97 -14.43 3.13
CA SER A 225 33.77 -15.79 2.64
C SER A 225 32.30 -16.28 2.53
N THR A 226 32.01 -16.89 1.38
CA THR A 226 31.28 -18.15 1.10
C THR A 226 30.35 -18.72 2.18
N GLU A 227 29.03 -18.57 2.00
CA GLU A 227 28.01 -19.54 2.43
C GLU A 227 26.65 -19.39 1.73
N SER A 228 26.57 -18.87 0.50
CA SER A 228 25.28 -18.68 -0.21
C SER A 228 24.96 -19.72 -1.30
N SER A 229 25.83 -20.70 -1.54
CA SER A 229 25.61 -21.69 -2.63
C SER A 229 24.64 -22.83 -2.27
N GLY A 230 24.42 -23.12 -0.98
CA GLY A 230 23.57 -24.22 -0.53
C GLY A 230 22.07 -23.94 -0.66
N LEU A 231 21.64 -22.73 -0.32
CA LEU A 231 20.21 -22.39 -0.28
C LEU A 231 19.61 -22.29 -1.69
N LEU A 232 20.36 -21.74 -2.65
CA LEU A 232 19.90 -21.62 -4.04
C LEU A 232 19.74 -23.00 -4.70
N LYS A 233 20.59 -23.96 -4.34
CA LYS A 233 20.53 -25.34 -4.83
C LYS A 233 19.29 -26.07 -4.32
N ILE A 234 18.98 -25.91 -3.04
CA ILE A 234 17.77 -26.48 -2.41
C ILE A 234 16.49 -25.91 -3.03
N ILE A 235 16.45 -24.59 -3.29
CA ILE A 235 15.27 -23.95 -3.92
C ILE A 235 15.08 -24.47 -5.35
N MET A 236 16.13 -24.64 -6.13
CA MET A 236 16.08 -25.19 -7.49
C MET A 236 15.60 -26.63 -7.51
N GLU A 237 16.02 -27.46 -6.56
CA GLU A 237 15.57 -28.86 -6.44
C GLU A 237 14.08 -28.96 -6.06
N ILE A 238 13.58 -28.10 -5.17
CA ILE A 238 12.17 -28.01 -4.81
C ILE A 238 11.32 -27.58 -6.01
N VAL A 239 11.74 -26.61 -6.79
CA VAL A 239 11.03 -26.14 -7.98
C VAL A 239 10.98 -27.24 -9.05
N GLN A 240 12.07 -27.99 -9.28
CA GLN A 240 12.07 -29.11 -10.22
C GLN A 240 11.16 -30.25 -9.75
N PHE A 241 11.13 -30.57 -8.47
CA PHE A 241 10.23 -31.57 -7.91
C PHE A 241 8.75 -31.19 -8.09
N LEU A 242 8.39 -29.94 -7.84
CA LEU A 242 7.01 -29.45 -8.02
C LEU A 242 6.59 -29.45 -9.50
N LEU A 243 7.50 -29.19 -10.44
CA LEU A 243 7.23 -29.27 -11.87
C LEU A 243 7.07 -30.70 -12.40
N GLN A 244 7.61 -31.70 -11.69
CA GLN A 244 7.40 -33.12 -12.01
C GLN A 244 6.05 -33.65 -11.50
N LEU A 245 5.48 -33.06 -10.43
CA LEU A 245 4.18 -33.43 -9.89
C LEU A 245 3.00 -32.86 -10.68
N LEU A 246 3.26 -31.92 -11.60
CA LEU A 246 2.25 -31.26 -12.45
C LEU A 246 2.21 -31.84 -13.89
N LYS A 247 2.92 -32.92 -14.16
CA LYS A 247 2.85 -33.72 -15.38
C LYS A 247 2.14 -35.05 -15.15
#